data_fd59cc8ff3a650eea45373c0d823e3b7
#
_entry.id   fd59cc8ff3a650eea45373c0d823e3b7
#
_cell.length_a   1.000
_cell.length_b   1.000
_cell.length_c   1.000
_cell.angle_alpha   90.00
_cell.angle_beta   90.00
_cell.angle_gamma   90.00
#
_symmetry.space_group_name_H-M   'P 1'
#
loop_
_entity.id
_entity.type
_entity.pdbx_description
1 polymer ?
#
loop_
_entity_poly.entity_id
_entity_poly.type
_entity_poly.pdbx_seq_one_letter_code
_entity_poly.pdbx_strand_id
1 'polypeptide(L)'
;MRAIKVAEDIVPVGEFKGQAARWLRHAAETGQPVVITQNGKPAGVLVSPTEYDRLTERERFLESVALGLADAEAGRTMDTKELLRRLEERRSAWR
;
A
#
# COMPACT_ATOMS: atom_id res chain seq x y z
N MET A 1 -1.58 9.74 -6.01
CA MET A 1 -0.19 9.69 -5.48
C MET A 1 0.77 10.07 -6.60
N ARG A 2 1.62 11.05 -6.35
CA ARG A 2 2.61 11.48 -7.33
C ARG A 2 3.83 10.56 -7.32
N ALA A 3 4.67 10.68 -8.32
CA ALA A 3 5.95 9.98 -8.33
C ALA A 3 6.83 10.40 -7.15
N ILE A 4 7.58 9.47 -6.58
CA ILE A 4 8.50 9.74 -5.48
C ILE A 4 9.63 10.66 -5.96
N LYS A 5 9.89 11.72 -5.20
CA LYS A 5 11.00 12.62 -5.46
C LYS A 5 12.22 12.16 -4.68
N VAL A 6 13.26 11.72 -5.38
CA VAL A 6 14.45 11.14 -4.77
C VAL A 6 15.08 12.05 -3.71
N ALA A 7 15.10 13.36 -3.94
CA ALA A 7 15.70 14.30 -3.00
C ALA A 7 14.85 14.59 -1.76
N GLU A 8 13.55 14.39 -1.85
CA GLU A 8 12.61 14.81 -0.81
C GLU A 8 11.93 13.64 -0.09
N ASP A 9 11.80 12.51 -0.77
CA ASP A 9 10.98 11.39 -0.30
C ASP A 9 11.78 10.14 0.05
N ILE A 10 13.11 10.23 0.07
CA ILE A 10 13.99 9.14 0.45
C ILE A 10 14.92 9.59 1.56
N VAL A 11 14.98 8.82 2.66
CA VAL A 11 15.76 9.19 3.82
C VAL A 11 16.49 7.96 4.40
N PRO A 12 17.78 8.07 4.76
CA PRO A 12 18.47 7.01 5.49
C PRO A 12 17.87 6.81 6.88
N VAL A 13 17.86 5.57 7.37
CA VAL A 13 17.24 5.24 8.66
C VAL A 13 17.84 6.02 9.83
N GLY A 14 19.14 6.30 9.79
CA GLY A 14 19.80 7.08 10.84
C GLY A 14 19.26 8.51 10.93
N GLU A 15 19.08 9.15 9.78
CA GLU A 15 18.51 10.48 9.71
C GLU A 15 17.02 10.46 10.11
N PHE A 16 16.29 9.43 9.67
CA PHE A 16 14.90 9.27 10.06
C PHE A 16 14.75 9.17 11.57
N LYS A 17 15.58 8.37 12.24
CA LYS A 17 15.54 8.23 13.70
C LYS A 17 15.74 9.56 14.41
N GLY A 18 16.66 10.38 13.90
CA GLY A 18 16.96 11.68 14.51
C GLY A 18 15.86 12.72 14.31
N GLN A 19 15.04 12.59 13.29
CA GLN A 19 14.03 13.56 12.92
C GLN A 19 12.68 12.93 12.56
N ALA A 20 12.30 11.91 13.31
CA ALA A 20 11.09 11.15 13.02
C ALA A 20 9.83 12.03 12.92
N ALA A 21 9.67 12.96 13.86
CA ALA A 21 8.50 13.86 13.86
C ALA A 21 8.42 14.69 12.57
N ARG A 22 9.56 15.17 12.10
CA ARG A 22 9.64 15.93 10.85
C ARG A 22 9.20 15.11 9.66
N TRP A 23 9.67 13.87 9.57
CA TRP A 23 9.32 12.99 8.46
C TRP A 23 7.87 12.52 8.50
N LEU A 24 7.33 12.30 9.69
CA LEU A 24 5.91 12.01 9.86
C LEU A 24 5.05 13.17 9.37
N ARG A 25 5.43 14.41 9.71
CA ARG A 25 4.75 15.60 9.24
C ARG A 25 4.86 15.74 7.73
N HIS A 26 6.04 15.51 7.18
CA HIS A 26 6.26 15.57 5.72
C HIS A 26 5.34 14.62 4.97
N ALA A 27 5.24 13.36 5.42
CA ALA A 27 4.34 12.38 4.82
C ALA A 27 2.87 12.82 4.90
N ALA A 28 2.47 13.39 6.04
CA ALA A 28 1.09 13.86 6.23
C ALA A 28 0.77 15.06 5.34
N GLU A 29 1.69 16.01 5.22
CA GLU A 29 1.47 17.24 4.45
C GLU A 29 1.52 17.00 2.94
N THR A 30 2.44 16.17 2.48
CA THR A 30 2.61 15.93 1.05
C THR A 30 1.71 14.83 0.50
N GLY A 31 1.23 13.94 1.36
CA GLY A 31 0.49 12.75 0.94
C GLY A 31 1.37 11.75 0.17
N GLN A 32 2.68 11.92 0.20
CA GLN A 32 3.62 11.05 -0.51
C GLN A 32 4.26 10.05 0.43
N PRO A 33 4.50 8.81 -0.03
CA PRO A 33 5.25 7.86 0.77
C PRO A 33 6.71 8.32 0.88
N VAL A 34 7.33 8.05 2.03
CA VAL A 34 8.74 8.31 2.27
C VAL A 34 9.46 6.96 2.36
N VAL A 35 10.45 6.76 1.51
CA VAL A 35 11.24 5.53 1.50
C VAL A 35 12.38 5.66 2.49
N ILE A 36 12.42 4.77 3.47
CA ILE A 36 13.48 4.72 4.48
C ILE A 36 14.50 3.68 4.04
N THR A 37 15.77 4.08 3.93
CA THR A 37 16.84 3.20 3.48
C THR A 37 17.73 2.77 4.63
N GLN A 38 18.32 1.59 4.48
CA GLN A 38 19.33 1.07 5.39
C GLN A 38 20.43 0.44 4.55
N ASN A 39 21.66 0.86 4.78
CA ASN A 39 22.82 0.41 3.98
C ASN A 39 22.61 0.61 2.48
N GLY A 40 22.00 1.73 2.11
CA GLY A 40 21.73 2.07 0.72
C GLY A 40 20.59 1.31 0.06
N LYS A 41 19.85 0.51 0.81
CA LYS A 41 18.75 -0.30 0.29
C LYS A 41 17.43 0.09 0.96
N PRO A 42 16.30 0.03 0.24
CA PRO A 42 15.00 0.26 0.87
C PRO A 42 14.75 -0.71 2.01
N ALA A 43 14.41 -0.17 3.18
CA ALA A 43 14.14 -0.94 4.39
C ALA A 43 12.69 -0.80 4.86
N GLY A 44 12.04 0.30 4.52
CA GLY A 44 10.66 0.53 4.89
C GLY A 44 10.07 1.69 4.13
N VAL A 45 8.76 1.83 4.22
CA VAL A 45 8.03 2.94 3.59
C VAL A 45 7.10 3.54 4.64
N LEU A 46 7.22 4.85 4.82
CA LEU A 46 6.36 5.62 5.72
C LEU A 46 5.24 6.25 4.91
N VAL A 47 4.00 5.99 5.29
CA VAL A 47 2.83 6.63 4.69
C VAL A 47 1.96 7.24 5.78
N SER A 48 1.27 8.32 5.46
CA SER A 48 0.31 8.91 6.38
C SER A 48 -0.91 7.99 6.55
N PRO A 49 -1.63 8.10 7.69
CA PRO A 49 -2.85 7.34 7.88
C PRO A 49 -3.88 7.54 6.76
N THR A 50 -4.02 8.78 6.29
CA THR A 50 -4.95 9.11 5.19
C THR A 50 -4.55 8.39 3.90
N GLU A 51 -3.26 8.39 3.57
CA GLU A 51 -2.78 7.72 2.38
C GLU A 51 -2.89 6.19 2.50
N TYR A 52 -2.61 5.66 3.69
CA TYR A 52 -2.79 4.24 3.94
C TYR A 52 -4.24 3.82 3.72
N ASP A 53 -5.19 4.59 4.26
CA ASP A 53 -6.61 4.31 4.07
C ASP A 53 -7.01 4.38 2.60
N ARG A 54 -6.46 5.34 1.87
CA ARG A 54 -6.73 5.47 0.43
C ARG A 54 -6.23 4.27 -0.35
N LEU A 55 -5.05 3.78 -0.02
CA LEU A 55 -4.48 2.60 -0.67
C LEU A 55 -5.31 1.34 -0.39
N THR A 56 -5.76 1.17 0.85
CA THR A 56 -6.59 0.01 1.21
C THR A 56 -7.99 0.10 0.62
N GLU A 57 -8.58 1.28 0.55
CA GLU A 57 -9.87 1.49 -0.12
C GLU A 57 -9.79 1.16 -1.60
N ARG A 58 -8.72 1.59 -2.26
CA ARG A 58 -8.49 1.28 -3.67
C ARG A 58 -8.35 -0.22 -3.88
N GLU A 59 -7.63 -0.91 -3.01
CA GLU A 59 -7.49 -2.35 -3.07
C GLU A 59 -8.83 -3.05 -2.91
N ARG A 60 -9.64 -2.63 -1.93
CA ARG A 60 -10.99 -3.17 -1.73
C ARG A 60 -11.89 -2.94 -2.94
N PHE A 61 -11.78 -1.77 -3.55
CA PHE A 61 -12.54 -1.45 -4.75
C PHE A 61 -12.17 -2.39 -5.89
N LEU A 62 -10.87 -2.62 -6.11
CA LEU A 62 -10.39 -3.53 -7.15
C LEU A 62 -10.82 -4.97 -6.89
N GLU A 63 -10.80 -5.41 -5.65
CA GLU A 63 -11.31 -6.73 -5.26
C GLU A 63 -12.81 -6.86 -5.58
N SER A 64 -13.58 -5.83 -5.28
CA SER A 64 -15.02 -5.81 -5.57
C SER A 64 -15.30 -5.87 -7.07
N VAL A 65 -14.52 -5.15 -7.87
CA VAL A 65 -14.63 -5.21 -9.33
C VAL A 65 -14.28 -6.59 -9.85
N ALA A 66 -13.21 -7.18 -9.34
CA ALA A 66 -12.79 -8.53 -9.72
C ALA A 66 -13.86 -9.57 -9.37
N LEU A 67 -14.49 -9.44 -8.20
CA LEU A 67 -15.61 -10.30 -7.80
C LEU A 67 -16.80 -10.16 -8.74
N GLY A 68 -17.17 -8.92 -9.09
CA GLY A 68 -18.26 -8.66 -10.01
C GLY A 68 -18.02 -9.24 -11.40
N LEU A 69 -16.80 -9.10 -11.90
CA LEU A 69 -16.41 -9.66 -13.19
C LEU A 69 -16.38 -11.19 -13.14
N ALA A 70 -15.87 -11.76 -12.05
CA ALA A 70 -15.82 -13.18 -11.86
C ALA A 70 -17.21 -13.80 -11.75
N ASP A 71 -18.17 -13.11 -11.12
CA ASP A 71 -19.55 -13.57 -11.06
C ASP A 71 -20.18 -13.65 -12.44
N ALA A 72 -19.85 -12.75 -13.33
CA ALA A 72 -20.34 -12.78 -14.71
C ALA A 72 -19.81 -13.98 -15.48
N GLU A 73 -18.61 -14.44 -15.15
CA GLU A 73 -17.97 -15.57 -15.80
C GLU A 73 -18.06 -16.86 -14.98
N ALA A 74 -18.10 -16.76 -13.67
CA ALA A 74 -17.96 -17.86 -12.73
C ALA A 74 -19.19 -18.77 -12.64
N GLY A 75 -20.30 -18.38 -13.21
CA GLY A 75 -21.37 -19.34 -13.43
C GLY A 75 -20.91 -20.53 -14.29
N ARG A 76 -19.67 -20.48 -14.80
CA ARG A 76 -19.11 -21.47 -15.72
C ARG A 76 -17.96 -22.29 -15.12
N THR A 77 -17.12 -21.72 -14.24
CA THR A 77 -15.85 -22.35 -13.88
C THR A 77 -15.48 -22.33 -12.40
N MET A 78 -16.05 -21.44 -11.60
CA MET A 78 -15.64 -21.27 -10.20
C MET A 78 -16.80 -20.67 -9.41
N ASP A 79 -17.08 -21.16 -8.19
CA ASP A 79 -18.11 -20.58 -7.37
C ASP A 79 -17.56 -19.35 -6.60
N THR A 80 -18.47 -18.55 -6.06
CA THR A 80 -18.14 -17.32 -5.34
C THR A 80 -17.31 -17.59 -4.08
N LYS A 81 -17.58 -18.70 -3.39
CA LYS A 81 -16.83 -19.08 -2.18
C LYS A 81 -15.36 -19.34 -2.49
N GLU A 82 -15.10 -20.04 -3.58
CA GLU A 82 -13.73 -20.32 -4.01
C GLU A 82 -12.97 -19.05 -4.33
N LEU A 83 -13.62 -18.13 -5.04
CA LEU A 83 -13.02 -16.85 -5.38
C LEU A 83 -12.74 -16.00 -4.14
N LEU A 84 -13.70 -15.92 -3.21
CA LEU A 84 -13.54 -15.21 -1.95
C LEU A 84 -12.38 -15.77 -1.13
N ARG A 85 -12.27 -17.09 -1.07
CA ARG A 85 -11.17 -17.76 -0.38
C ARG A 85 -9.82 -17.37 -0.95
N ARG A 86 -9.71 -17.37 -2.27
CA ARG A 86 -8.46 -16.98 -2.96
C ARG A 86 -8.08 -15.52 -2.71
N LEU A 87 -9.06 -14.64 -2.70
CA LEU A 87 -8.81 -13.23 -2.40
C LEU A 87 -8.37 -13.03 -0.95
N GLU A 88 -8.96 -13.77 0.00
CA GLU A 88 -8.54 -13.74 1.39
C GLU A 88 -7.12 -14.24 1.59
N GLU A 89 -6.75 -15.34 0.96
CA GLU A 89 -5.40 -15.87 0.99
C GLU A 89 -4.39 -14.86 0.45
N ARG A 90 -4.73 -14.20 -0.64
CA ARG A 90 -3.90 -13.17 -1.26
C ARG A 90 -3.70 -11.98 -0.34
N ARG A 91 -4.76 -11.53 0.33
CA ARG A 91 -4.69 -10.43 1.28
C ARG A 91 -3.83 -10.81 2.49
N SER A 92 -3.99 -12.01 3.01
CA SER A 92 -3.23 -12.50 4.15
C SER A 92 -1.73 -12.56 3.88
N ALA A 93 -1.33 -12.82 2.65
CA ALA A 93 0.07 -12.86 2.25
C ALA A 93 0.77 -11.49 2.34
N TRP A 94 0.02 -10.41 2.44
CA TRP A 94 0.55 -9.05 2.51
C TRP A 94 0.82 -8.55 3.95
N ARG A 95 0.53 -9.35 4.96
CA ARG A 95 0.72 -8.98 6.37
C ARG A 95 2.02 -9.48 6.94
#